data_c492f18edaf485aabb04495c469befb8
#
_entry.id   c492f18edaf485aabb04495c469befb8
#
_cell.length_a   1.000
_cell.length_b   1.000
_cell.length_c   1.000
_cell.angle_alpha   90.00
_cell.angle_beta   90.00
_cell.angle_gamma   90.00
#
_symmetry.space_group_name_H-M   'P 1'
#
loop_
_entity.id
_entity.type
_entity.pdbx_description
1 polymer ?
#
loop_
_entity_poly.entity_id
_entity_poly.type
_entity_poly.pdbx_seq_one_letter_code
_entity_poly.pdbx_strand_id
1 'polypeptide(L)'
;MDDGFLTSIGNGRTIALMLKLRDGPCIMKDLKEIVLNFQSLKIRLNEMEKDGLVNVTTSLDGHKYVVVELTDLGREIAMLFSITNMAVSPNKNISEKSIDMKHFDTVVRLLRGKEYMVQREIVKNIKTFDTVIRVLDAMESDGLVIKEEVHEGVRQIRYSLTPLGEQIADVFESVHQKMMAV
;
A
#
# COMPACT_ATOMS: atom_id res chain seq x y z
N MET A 1 -9.96 9.73 -15.55
CA MET A 1 -8.87 8.77 -15.40
C MET A 1 -9.24 7.91 -14.20
N ASP A 2 -9.41 6.63 -14.47
CA ASP A 2 -9.95 5.68 -13.48
C ASP A 2 -8.97 5.48 -12.33
N ASP A 3 -9.24 6.08 -11.17
CA ASP A 3 -8.50 5.85 -9.92
C ASP A 3 -8.77 4.45 -9.33
N GLY A 4 -9.52 3.61 -10.05
CA GLY A 4 -9.97 2.32 -9.55
C GLY A 4 -8.88 1.27 -9.40
N PHE A 5 -7.78 1.43 -10.12
CA PHE A 5 -6.75 0.42 -10.26
C PHE A 5 -5.77 0.31 -9.07
N LEU A 6 -5.49 1.43 -8.41
CA LEU A 6 -4.64 1.44 -7.20
C LEU A 6 -5.42 1.30 -5.90
N THR A 7 -6.75 1.26 -5.96
CA THR A 7 -7.58 1.08 -4.77
C THR A 7 -7.40 -0.27 -4.10
N SER A 8 -7.04 -1.32 -4.85
CA SER A 8 -6.74 -2.63 -4.26
C SER A 8 -5.38 -2.63 -3.56
N ILE A 9 -4.34 -2.04 -4.16
CA ILE A 9 -2.96 -2.06 -3.64
C ILE A 9 -2.73 -0.97 -2.58
N GLY A 10 -3.34 0.21 -2.71
CA GLY A 10 -3.23 1.30 -1.73
C GLY A 10 -3.91 1.03 -0.38
N ASN A 11 -4.28 -0.21 -0.11
CA ASN A 11 -4.85 -0.65 1.15
C ASN A 11 -3.90 -1.64 1.82
N GLY A 12 -3.38 -1.29 2.99
CA GLY A 12 -2.41 -2.07 3.73
C GLY A 12 -2.81 -3.52 3.99
N ARG A 13 -4.11 -3.81 4.08
CA ARG A 13 -4.59 -5.19 4.19
C ARG A 13 -4.33 -6.00 2.92
N THR A 14 -4.33 -5.38 1.73
CA THR A 14 -3.95 -6.07 0.48
C THR A 14 -2.47 -6.42 0.50
N ILE A 15 -1.61 -5.49 0.91
CA ILE A 15 -0.18 -5.73 1.07
C ILE A 15 0.07 -6.87 2.07
N ALA A 16 -0.60 -6.85 3.22
CA ALA A 16 -0.49 -7.90 4.23
C ALA A 16 -0.95 -9.27 3.71
N LEU A 17 -2.03 -9.34 2.92
CA LEU A 17 -2.48 -10.57 2.26
C LEU A 17 -1.44 -11.07 1.26
N MET A 18 -0.87 -10.20 0.43
CA MET A 18 0.17 -10.56 -0.53
C MET A 18 1.43 -11.08 0.17
N LEU A 19 1.86 -10.44 1.26
CA LEU A 19 3.00 -10.89 2.05
C LEU A 19 2.76 -12.26 2.69
N LYS A 20 1.54 -12.54 3.15
CA LYS A 20 1.16 -13.87 3.68
C LYS A 20 1.16 -14.93 2.59
N LEU A 21 0.60 -14.61 1.42
CA LEU A 21 0.51 -15.53 0.28
C LEU A 21 1.86 -15.77 -0.42
N ARG A 22 2.86 -14.94 -0.16
CA ARG A 22 4.22 -15.12 -0.69
C ARG A 22 4.83 -16.46 -0.27
N ASP A 23 4.52 -16.90 0.94
CA ASP A 23 5.08 -18.14 1.50
C ASP A 23 4.37 -19.41 0.98
N GLY A 24 3.31 -19.26 0.18
CA GLY A 24 2.59 -20.33 -0.49
C GLY A 24 1.07 -20.14 -0.49
N PRO A 25 0.34 -21.03 -1.17
CA PRO A 25 -1.11 -21.01 -1.19
C PRO A 25 -1.70 -21.14 0.22
N CYS A 26 -2.76 -20.39 0.49
CA CYS A 26 -3.47 -20.43 1.76
C CYS A 26 -4.95 -20.73 1.56
N ILE A 27 -5.59 -21.38 2.51
CA ILE A 27 -7.04 -21.47 2.52
C ILE A 27 -7.62 -20.12 3.01
N MET A 28 -8.74 -19.74 2.43
CA MET A 28 -9.40 -18.46 2.73
C MET A 28 -9.67 -18.26 4.23
N LYS A 29 -9.85 -19.36 4.98
CA LYS A 29 -10.07 -19.33 6.43
C LYS A 29 -8.86 -18.76 7.18
N ASP A 30 -7.65 -19.08 6.75
CA ASP A 30 -6.40 -18.65 7.43
C ASP A 30 -6.11 -17.16 7.16
N LEU A 31 -6.61 -16.63 6.04
CA LEU A 31 -6.51 -15.20 5.70
C LEU A 31 -7.40 -14.30 6.57
N LYS A 32 -8.31 -14.89 7.39
CA LYS A 32 -9.14 -14.13 8.34
C LYS A 32 -8.34 -13.49 9.48
N GLU A 33 -7.13 -13.95 9.75
CA GLU A 33 -6.22 -13.28 10.70
C GLU A 33 -5.91 -11.84 10.25
N ILE A 34 -5.83 -11.60 8.93
CA ILE A 34 -5.47 -10.30 8.34
C ILE A 34 -6.72 -9.44 8.11
N VAL A 35 -7.81 -10.06 7.66
CA VAL A 35 -9.08 -9.38 7.39
C VAL A 35 -10.19 -10.08 8.15
N LEU A 36 -10.47 -9.60 9.36
CA LEU A 36 -11.41 -10.23 10.31
C LEU A 36 -12.82 -10.45 9.76
N ASN A 37 -13.32 -9.52 8.94
CA ASN A 37 -14.65 -9.63 8.34
C ASN A 37 -14.58 -10.46 7.05
N PHE A 38 -15.32 -11.57 7.01
CA PHE A 38 -15.33 -12.50 5.88
C PHE A 38 -15.83 -11.88 4.57
N GLN A 39 -16.84 -11.03 4.64
CA GLN A 39 -17.35 -10.34 3.44
C GLN A 39 -16.30 -9.36 2.87
N SER A 40 -15.67 -8.60 3.75
CA SER A 40 -14.57 -7.71 3.35
C SER A 40 -13.39 -8.48 2.76
N LEU A 41 -13.05 -9.63 3.31
CA LEU A 41 -12.02 -10.51 2.75
C LEU A 41 -12.39 -11.00 1.36
N LYS A 42 -13.63 -11.48 1.19
CA LYS A 42 -14.13 -11.98 -0.11
C LYS A 42 -14.13 -10.87 -1.18
N ILE A 43 -14.62 -9.69 -0.83
CA ILE A 43 -14.62 -8.53 -1.74
C ILE A 43 -13.18 -8.23 -2.18
N ARG A 44 -12.26 -8.16 -1.24
CA ARG A 44 -10.85 -7.87 -1.51
C ARG A 44 -10.16 -8.93 -2.36
N LEU A 45 -10.38 -10.21 -2.07
CA LEU A 45 -9.84 -11.28 -2.89
C LEU A 45 -10.38 -11.25 -4.32
N ASN A 46 -11.67 -10.92 -4.51
CA ASN A 46 -12.26 -10.73 -5.84
C ASN A 46 -11.64 -9.52 -6.57
N GLU A 47 -11.32 -8.44 -5.87
CA GLU A 47 -10.62 -7.28 -6.45
C GLU A 47 -9.20 -7.69 -6.87
N MET A 48 -8.45 -8.36 -5.99
CA MET A 48 -7.11 -8.85 -6.29
C MET A 48 -7.08 -9.86 -7.46
N GLU A 49 -8.11 -10.70 -7.58
CA GLU A 49 -8.25 -11.65 -8.69
C GLU A 49 -8.53 -10.92 -10.01
N LYS A 50 -9.42 -9.92 -10.01
CA LYS A 50 -9.66 -9.06 -11.19
C LYS A 50 -8.40 -8.31 -11.63
N ASP A 51 -7.59 -7.89 -10.67
CA ASP A 51 -6.32 -7.20 -10.92
C ASP A 51 -5.19 -8.19 -11.30
N GLY A 52 -5.49 -9.49 -11.44
CA GLY A 52 -4.53 -10.52 -11.83
C GLY A 52 -3.46 -10.82 -10.79
N LEU A 53 -3.68 -10.48 -9.52
CA LEU A 53 -2.71 -10.66 -8.44
C LEU A 53 -2.81 -12.03 -7.77
N VAL A 54 -4.00 -12.62 -7.72
CA VAL A 54 -4.28 -13.92 -7.10
C VAL A 54 -5.15 -14.77 -8.00
N ASN A 55 -5.04 -16.09 -7.82
CA ASN A 55 -6.00 -17.09 -8.29
C ASN A 55 -6.81 -17.57 -7.10
N VAL A 56 -8.14 -17.60 -7.24
CA VAL A 56 -9.05 -18.12 -6.23
C VAL A 56 -9.70 -19.40 -6.75
N THR A 57 -9.33 -20.53 -6.18
CA THR A 57 -9.81 -21.86 -6.62
C THR A 57 -10.58 -22.55 -5.50
N THR A 58 -11.51 -23.43 -5.87
CA THR A 58 -12.21 -24.26 -4.90
C THR A 58 -11.67 -25.68 -4.97
N SER A 59 -11.04 -26.16 -3.90
CA SER A 59 -10.63 -27.56 -3.79
C SER A 59 -11.85 -28.44 -3.50
N LEU A 60 -11.90 -29.61 -4.17
CA LEU A 60 -12.98 -30.59 -4.03
C LEU A 60 -12.55 -31.84 -3.27
N ASP A 61 -11.35 -31.86 -2.67
CA ASP A 61 -10.80 -33.04 -1.96
C ASP A 61 -11.52 -33.26 -0.63
N GLY A 62 -12.74 -33.81 -0.72
CA GLY A 62 -13.57 -34.25 0.42
C GLY A 62 -14.21 -33.12 1.26
N HIS A 63 -13.57 -31.99 1.38
CA HIS A 63 -14.10 -30.77 1.98
C HIS A 63 -13.96 -29.59 1.00
N LYS A 64 -15.02 -28.78 0.92
CA LYS A 64 -15.02 -27.58 0.09
C LYS A 64 -14.18 -26.48 0.76
N TYR A 65 -12.95 -26.25 0.32
CA TYR A 65 -12.22 -25.03 0.73
C TYR A 65 -11.92 -24.14 -0.47
N VAL A 66 -11.88 -22.85 -0.19
CA VAL A 66 -11.39 -21.87 -1.13
C VAL A 66 -9.89 -21.70 -0.88
N VAL A 67 -9.09 -21.99 -1.90
CA VAL A 67 -7.64 -21.84 -1.90
C VAL A 67 -7.30 -20.57 -2.66
N VAL A 68 -6.42 -19.77 -2.12
CA VAL A 68 -5.92 -18.53 -2.70
C VAL A 68 -4.41 -18.65 -2.88
N GLU A 69 -3.93 -18.33 -4.07
CA GLU A 69 -2.51 -18.30 -4.39
C GLU A 69 -2.14 -17.06 -5.20
N LEU A 70 -0.89 -16.61 -5.12
CA LEU A 70 -0.41 -15.52 -5.96
C LEU A 70 -0.21 -15.99 -7.40
N THR A 71 -0.55 -15.14 -8.36
CA THR A 71 -0.09 -15.24 -9.75
C THR A 71 1.40 -14.90 -9.84
N ASP A 72 2.01 -15.04 -11.03
CA ASP A 72 3.40 -14.59 -11.24
C ASP A 72 3.53 -13.08 -10.99
N LEU A 73 2.61 -12.27 -11.50
CA LEU A 73 2.54 -10.84 -11.23
C LEU A 73 2.38 -10.57 -9.73
N GLY A 74 1.48 -11.29 -9.06
CA GLY A 74 1.28 -11.17 -7.62
C GLY A 74 2.54 -11.50 -6.83
N ARG A 75 3.32 -12.53 -7.21
CA ARG A 75 4.60 -12.88 -6.58
C ARG A 75 5.65 -11.78 -6.73
N GLU A 76 5.79 -11.22 -7.93
CA GLU A 76 6.73 -10.12 -8.17
C GLU A 76 6.38 -8.89 -7.32
N ILE A 77 5.11 -8.50 -7.26
CA ILE A 77 4.65 -7.36 -6.47
C ILE A 77 4.82 -7.63 -4.96
N ALA A 78 4.49 -8.84 -4.49
CA ALA A 78 4.71 -9.23 -3.10
C ALA A 78 6.19 -9.18 -2.70
N MET A 79 7.10 -9.54 -3.62
CA MET A 79 8.54 -9.41 -3.39
C MET A 79 8.97 -7.94 -3.22
N LEU A 80 8.49 -7.05 -4.08
CA LEU A 80 8.76 -5.60 -3.96
C LEU A 80 8.27 -5.06 -2.62
N PHE A 81 7.05 -5.39 -2.22
CA PHE A 81 6.51 -4.99 -0.92
C PHE A 81 7.25 -5.61 0.26
N SER A 82 7.78 -6.82 0.12
CA SER A 82 8.61 -7.44 1.17
C SER A 82 9.87 -6.61 1.45
N ILE A 83 10.57 -6.19 0.40
CA ILE A 83 11.76 -5.34 0.51
C ILE A 83 11.39 -4.00 1.18
N THR A 84 10.33 -3.37 0.70
CA THR A 84 9.83 -2.09 1.22
C THR A 84 9.42 -2.22 2.69
N ASN A 85 8.69 -3.27 3.04
CA ASN A 85 8.22 -3.51 4.40
C ASN A 85 9.38 -3.77 5.38
N MET A 86 10.47 -4.39 4.93
CA MET A 86 11.69 -4.56 5.75
C MET A 86 12.43 -3.23 5.94
N ALA A 87 12.41 -2.33 4.95
CA ALA A 87 13.07 -1.04 5.01
C ALA A 87 12.33 -0.04 5.92
N VAL A 88 10.98 -0.13 5.98
CA VAL A 88 10.15 0.76 6.79
C VAL A 88 9.99 0.21 8.20
N SER A 89 10.63 0.86 9.16
CA SER A 89 10.49 0.59 10.59
C SER A 89 10.42 -0.91 10.94
N PRO A 90 11.52 -1.66 10.82
CA PRO A 90 11.54 -3.13 10.91
C PRO A 90 10.96 -3.68 12.23
N ASN A 91 10.90 -2.85 13.27
CA ASN A 91 10.40 -3.23 14.60
C ASN A 91 8.90 -2.95 14.81
N LYS A 92 8.23 -2.36 13.83
CA LYS A 92 6.78 -2.10 13.90
C LYS A 92 5.99 -3.22 13.26
N ASN A 93 4.79 -3.48 13.78
CA ASN A 93 3.81 -4.33 13.12
C ASN A 93 3.36 -3.69 11.79
N ILE A 94 2.93 -4.53 10.83
CA ILE A 94 2.44 -4.05 9.53
C ILE A 94 1.35 -2.99 9.71
N SER A 95 0.41 -3.20 10.63
CA SER A 95 -0.70 -2.28 10.92
C SER A 95 -0.28 -0.91 11.50
N GLU A 96 0.96 -0.76 11.92
CA GLU A 96 1.49 0.48 12.52
C GLU A 96 2.35 1.28 11.53
N LYS A 97 2.59 0.74 10.34
CA LYS A 97 3.41 1.40 9.31
C LYS A 97 2.57 2.32 8.43
N SER A 98 3.19 3.42 8.00
CA SER A 98 2.55 4.36 7.09
C SER A 98 2.15 3.72 5.76
N ILE A 99 2.95 2.76 5.28
CA ILE A 99 2.71 2.02 4.02
C ILE A 99 1.36 1.30 3.99
N ASP A 100 0.82 0.95 5.15
CA ASP A 100 -0.47 0.27 5.28
C ASP A 100 -1.66 1.23 5.38
N MET A 101 -1.39 2.53 5.39
CA MET A 101 -2.43 3.55 5.53
C MET A 101 -3.07 3.88 4.18
N LYS A 102 -4.37 4.13 4.22
CA LYS A 102 -5.10 4.62 3.05
C LYS A 102 -4.45 5.90 2.52
N HIS A 103 -4.28 6.00 1.20
CA HIS A 103 -3.66 7.11 0.48
C HIS A 103 -2.13 7.26 0.66
N PHE A 104 -1.46 6.31 1.28
CA PHE A 104 0.00 6.32 1.35
C PHE A 104 0.62 6.38 -0.05
N ASP A 105 0.20 5.48 -0.95
CA ASP A 105 0.62 5.42 -2.34
C ASP A 105 0.45 6.76 -3.07
N THR A 106 -0.70 7.39 -2.87
CA THR A 106 -1.01 8.68 -3.48
C THR A 106 -0.09 9.78 -2.96
N VAL A 107 0.15 9.85 -1.63
CA VAL A 107 1.05 10.84 -1.03
C VAL A 107 2.49 10.66 -1.52
N VAL A 108 2.99 9.43 -1.51
CA VAL A 108 4.34 9.10 -1.98
C VAL A 108 4.52 9.51 -3.44
N ARG A 109 3.57 9.19 -4.32
CA ARG A 109 3.62 9.56 -5.74
C ARG A 109 3.52 11.07 -5.97
N LEU A 110 2.74 11.79 -5.17
CA LEU A 110 2.65 13.24 -5.25
C LEU A 110 3.97 13.93 -4.87
N LEU A 111 4.69 13.39 -3.91
CA LEU A 111 5.96 13.93 -3.43
C LEU A 111 7.16 13.54 -4.29
N ARG A 112 7.09 12.41 -5.01
CA ARG A 112 8.18 11.84 -5.79
C ARG A 112 8.77 12.85 -6.77
N GLY A 113 10.11 12.99 -6.75
CA GLY A 113 10.86 13.86 -7.65
C GLY A 113 10.61 15.36 -7.44
N LYS A 114 10.01 15.75 -6.32
CA LYS A 114 9.80 17.15 -5.96
C LYS A 114 10.72 17.55 -4.83
N GLU A 115 11.26 18.75 -4.91
CA GLU A 115 12.04 19.32 -3.81
C GLU A 115 11.21 19.38 -2.53
N TYR A 116 9.96 19.84 -2.63
CA TYR A 116 8.95 19.80 -1.56
C TYR A 116 7.54 20.00 -2.11
N MET A 117 6.54 19.70 -1.30
CA MET A 117 5.15 20.14 -1.50
C MET A 117 4.60 20.78 -0.24
N VAL A 118 3.78 21.80 -0.42
CA VAL A 118 3.06 22.43 0.70
C VAL A 118 1.89 21.54 1.12
N GLN A 119 1.68 21.38 2.43
CA GLN A 119 0.61 20.56 3.00
C GLN A 119 -0.76 20.81 2.33
N ARG A 120 -1.11 22.08 2.09
CA ARG A 120 -2.37 22.45 1.44
C ARG A 120 -2.53 21.88 0.03
N GLU A 121 -1.44 21.75 -0.72
CA GLU A 121 -1.46 21.16 -2.08
C GLU A 121 -1.67 19.66 -2.01
N ILE A 122 -1.03 18.97 -1.06
CA ILE A 122 -1.22 17.53 -0.85
C ILE A 122 -2.69 17.25 -0.48
N VAL A 123 -3.23 18.01 0.47
CA VAL A 123 -4.64 17.90 0.89
C VAL A 123 -5.60 18.17 -0.26
N LYS A 124 -5.33 19.16 -1.12
CA LYS A 124 -6.18 19.48 -2.28
C LYS A 124 -6.29 18.30 -3.25
N ASN A 125 -5.23 17.52 -3.42
CA ASN A 125 -5.22 16.36 -4.30
C ASN A 125 -6.01 15.17 -3.71
N ILE A 126 -6.03 14.99 -2.38
CA ILE A 126 -6.63 13.83 -1.72
C ILE A 126 -8.04 14.14 -1.18
N LYS A 127 -8.36 15.43 -1.00
CA LYS A 127 -9.67 15.94 -0.53
C LYS A 127 -10.07 15.53 0.90
N THR A 128 -9.19 14.88 1.68
CA THR A 128 -9.47 14.40 3.05
C THR A 128 -8.37 14.85 3.99
N PHE A 129 -8.56 16.01 4.63
CA PHE A 129 -7.54 16.66 5.47
C PHE A 129 -7.00 15.74 6.57
N ASP A 130 -7.86 15.22 7.45
CA ASP A 130 -7.44 14.43 8.61
C ASP A 130 -6.70 13.15 8.22
N THR A 131 -7.09 12.52 7.11
CA THR A 131 -6.43 11.31 6.61
C THR A 131 -5.03 11.63 6.09
N VAL A 132 -4.88 12.74 5.34
CA VAL A 132 -3.58 13.19 4.82
C VAL A 132 -2.62 13.49 5.95
N ILE A 133 -3.06 14.22 6.97
CA ILE A 133 -2.21 14.58 8.12
C ILE A 133 -1.74 13.31 8.83
N ARG A 134 -2.64 12.37 9.12
CA ARG A 134 -2.26 11.08 9.75
C ARG A 134 -1.25 10.28 8.92
N VAL A 135 -1.41 10.26 7.61
CA VAL A 135 -0.47 9.58 6.71
C VAL A 135 0.89 10.28 6.74
N LEU A 136 0.92 11.61 6.63
CA LEU A 136 2.17 12.39 6.65
C LEU A 136 2.90 12.26 8.00
N ASP A 137 2.18 12.34 9.12
CA ASP A 137 2.77 12.16 10.46
C ASP A 137 3.31 10.74 10.65
N ALA A 138 2.62 9.72 10.13
CA ALA A 138 3.12 8.35 10.14
C ALA A 138 4.36 8.18 9.23
N MET A 139 4.37 8.80 8.05
CA MET A 139 5.51 8.79 7.14
C MET A 139 6.73 9.51 7.75
N GLU A 140 6.51 10.60 8.47
CA GLU A 140 7.57 11.29 9.22
C GLU A 140 8.12 10.37 10.32
N SER A 141 7.25 9.73 11.09
CA SER A 141 7.64 8.75 12.13
C SER A 141 8.39 7.54 11.56
N ASP A 142 8.08 7.12 10.33
CA ASP A 142 8.76 6.03 9.62
C ASP A 142 10.03 6.49 8.88
N GLY A 143 10.37 7.79 8.94
CA GLY A 143 11.55 8.36 8.31
C GLY A 143 11.46 8.46 6.79
N LEU A 144 10.26 8.52 6.23
CA LEU A 144 10.01 8.58 4.78
C LEU A 144 9.86 10.00 4.26
N VAL A 145 9.43 10.93 5.11
CA VAL A 145 9.30 12.34 4.78
C VAL A 145 10.01 13.21 5.81
N ILE A 146 10.41 14.39 5.35
CA ILE A 146 10.88 15.49 6.17
C ILE A 146 9.78 16.53 6.18
N LYS A 147 9.42 16.98 7.38
CA LYS A 147 8.46 18.06 7.61
C LYS A 147 9.20 19.31 8.00
N GLU A 148 8.98 20.39 7.27
CA GLU A 148 9.57 21.71 7.54
C GLU A 148 8.48 22.75 7.73
N GLU A 149 8.63 23.55 8.76
CA GLU A 149 7.79 24.71 8.99
C GLU A 149 8.53 25.98 8.56
N VAL A 150 7.98 26.68 7.56
CA VAL A 150 8.59 27.86 6.96
C VAL A 150 7.72 29.07 7.23
N HIS A 151 8.35 30.17 7.66
CA HIS A 151 7.71 31.44 7.99
C HIS A 151 8.15 32.53 6.99
N GLU A 152 7.75 32.40 5.73
CA GLU A 152 7.96 33.41 4.69
C GLU A 152 6.69 34.24 4.49
N GLY A 153 6.39 35.10 5.48
CA GLY A 153 5.17 35.93 5.51
C GLY A 153 3.93 35.17 6.01
N VAL A 154 3.60 34.03 5.41
CA VAL A 154 2.52 33.13 5.86
C VAL A 154 3.15 31.81 6.30
N ARG A 155 2.77 31.34 7.49
CA ARG A 155 3.19 30.02 7.98
C ARG A 155 2.81 28.92 6.99
N GLN A 156 3.80 28.17 6.52
CA GLN A 156 3.61 27.05 5.60
C GLN A 156 4.29 25.81 6.17
N ILE A 157 3.65 24.66 6.00
CA ILE A 157 4.24 23.36 6.30
C ILE A 157 4.56 22.72 4.95
N ARG A 158 5.84 22.37 4.75
CA ARG A 158 6.39 21.72 3.57
C ARG A 158 6.76 20.28 3.88
N TYR A 159 6.60 19.40 2.94
CA TYR A 159 7.01 17.99 3.02
C TYR A 159 7.84 17.61 1.82
N SER A 160 8.94 16.91 2.07
CA SER A 160 9.80 16.31 1.04
C SER A 160 10.07 14.85 1.38
N LEU A 161 10.36 14.02 0.36
CA LEU A 161 10.77 12.65 0.63
C LEU A 161 12.22 12.60 1.14
N THR A 162 12.48 11.69 2.06
CA THR A 162 13.84 11.29 2.40
C THR A 162 14.43 10.39 1.31
N PRO A 163 15.74 10.10 1.29
CA PRO A 163 16.29 9.10 0.37
C PRO A 163 15.60 7.73 0.46
N LEU A 164 15.17 7.31 1.65
CA LEU A 164 14.38 6.10 1.84
C LEU A 164 12.97 6.27 1.25
N GLY A 165 12.35 7.42 1.46
CA GLY A 165 11.06 7.75 0.88
C GLY A 165 11.05 7.71 -0.65
N GLU A 166 12.11 8.23 -1.31
CA GLU A 166 12.29 8.16 -2.76
C GLU A 166 12.43 6.71 -3.25
N GLN A 167 13.22 5.87 -2.57
CA GLN A 167 13.33 4.45 -2.92
C GLN A 167 11.97 3.74 -2.86
N ILE A 168 11.17 4.04 -1.85
CA ILE A 168 9.82 3.48 -1.72
C ILE A 168 8.90 4.02 -2.82
N ALA A 169 9.00 5.30 -3.15
CA ALA A 169 8.26 5.89 -4.26
C ALA A 169 8.57 5.20 -5.60
N ASP A 170 9.83 4.86 -5.84
CA ASP A 170 10.27 4.12 -7.03
C ASP A 170 9.68 2.69 -7.07
N VAL A 171 9.56 2.03 -5.92
CA VAL A 171 8.89 0.71 -5.84
C VAL A 171 7.42 0.83 -6.21
N PHE A 172 6.71 1.81 -5.64
CA PHE A 172 5.28 2.02 -5.97
C PHE A 172 5.06 2.38 -7.44
N GLU A 173 5.95 3.17 -8.02
CA GLU A 173 5.92 3.48 -9.46
C GLU A 173 6.15 2.22 -10.30
N SER A 174 7.12 1.38 -9.91
CA SER A 174 7.42 0.11 -10.61
C SER A 174 6.23 -0.85 -10.53
N VAL A 175 5.56 -0.94 -9.38
CA VAL A 175 4.33 -1.71 -9.21
C VAL A 175 3.23 -1.17 -10.14
N HIS A 176 3.05 0.15 -10.15
CA HIS A 176 2.07 0.79 -11.02
C HIS A 176 2.32 0.46 -12.50
N GLN A 177 3.55 0.60 -12.96
CA GLN A 177 3.92 0.29 -14.36
C GLN A 177 3.68 -1.18 -14.71
N LYS A 178 4.04 -2.13 -13.83
CA LYS A 178 3.79 -3.56 -14.04
C LYS A 178 2.31 -3.88 -14.18
N MET A 179 1.49 -3.28 -13.35
CA MET A 179 0.05 -3.48 -13.40
C MET A 179 -0.61 -2.84 -14.64
N MET A 180 -0.07 -1.73 -15.16
CA MET A 180 -0.58 -1.10 -16.38
C MET A 180 -0.13 -1.82 -17.67
N ALA A 181 0.84 -2.73 -17.58
CA ALA A 181 1.36 -3.50 -18.72
C ALA A 181 0.58 -4.80 -19.00
N VAL A 182 -0.36 -5.16 -18.14
CA VAL A 182 -1.26 -6.33 -18.25
C VAL A 182 -2.60 -5.91 -18.82
#